data_2dc5fc5fba3d1ac2bd83ae516dad13b0
#
_entry.id   2dc5fc5fba3d1ac2bd83ae516dad13b0
#
_cell.length_a   1.000
_cell.length_b   1.000
_cell.length_c   1.000
_cell.angle_alpha   90.00
_cell.angle_beta   90.00
_cell.angle_gamma   90.00
#
_symmetry.space_group_name_H-M   'P 1'
#
loop_
_entity.id
_entity.type
_entity.pdbx_description
1 polymer ?
#
loop_
_entity_poly.entity_id
_entity_poly.type
_entity_poly.pdbx_seq_one_letter_code
_entity_poly.pdbx_strand_id
1 'polypeptide(L)'
;MSWITTTLMFLGLLGMSLGAGNTQTSKAKVGDSPSNSNTVKNIKLGHTLKLQCNNMTSSEAVTFELAWYKDDERLKESDRIKIFQLNSSLIISSAEEEDVGSYKCEVINDTLVEKIPTQYFKVIWLEVKNLPKSSTVTMQEPLVLEIPVKGKPTPSISWMKDDRSISDIFNSSMVKYEANSYGVPRAKLTISSAQMNYRGTYTCTITIYSMTHTTATFVRVKDVYAALWPFLGIVVEVVVLGIVIFIFEKRRAKAEFEESDTDQGYDQ
;
A
#
# COMPACT_ATOMS: atom_id res chain seq x y z
N MET A 1 12.69 -20.66 -54.59
CA MET A 1 11.36 -20.94 -55.18
C MET A 1 10.44 -19.93 -54.49
N SER A 2 10.35 -18.69 -55.01
CA SER A 2 9.51 -18.18 -56.08
C SER A 2 8.02 -18.45 -55.79
N TRP A 3 7.22 -17.41 -55.52
CA TRP A 3 6.43 -16.61 -56.45
C TRP A 3 5.61 -15.60 -55.61
N ILE A 4 5.73 -14.28 -55.75
CA ILE A 4 5.20 -13.32 -56.70
C ILE A 4 3.78 -12.81 -56.33
N THR A 5 3.77 -11.54 -55.95
CA THR A 5 2.89 -10.38 -56.26
C THR A 5 1.40 -10.56 -56.53
N THR A 6 0.59 -9.64 -55.97
CA THR A 6 -0.30 -8.82 -56.81
C THR A 6 -0.71 -7.51 -56.11
N THR A 7 -0.32 -6.42 -56.72
CA THR A 7 -0.76 -5.04 -56.58
C THR A 7 -2.19 -4.92 -57.20
N LEU A 8 -3.08 -4.17 -56.57
CA LEU A 8 -4.18 -3.54 -57.27
C LEU A 8 -4.45 -2.13 -56.75
N MET A 9 -4.06 -1.21 -57.60
CA MET A 9 -4.49 0.21 -57.57
C MET A 9 -6.00 0.26 -57.95
N PHE A 10 -6.72 1.14 -57.25
CA PHE A 10 -7.90 1.79 -57.82
C PHE A 10 -7.83 3.29 -57.52
N LEU A 11 -7.62 4.05 -58.57
CA LEU A 11 -7.91 5.47 -58.68
C LEU A 11 -9.42 5.69 -58.79
N GLY A 12 -9.88 6.80 -58.25
CA GLY A 12 -11.11 7.41 -58.74
C GLY A 12 -11.90 8.18 -57.72
N LEU A 13 -11.84 9.36 -57.71
CA LEU A 13 -12.64 10.50 -58.16
C LEU A 13 -12.92 11.55 -57.09
N LEU A 14 -12.51 12.76 -57.44
CA LEU A 14 -12.86 14.02 -56.80
C LEU A 14 -14.39 14.17 -56.67
N GLY A 15 -14.85 14.56 -55.50
CA GLY A 15 -16.17 15.12 -55.27
C GLY A 15 -16.02 16.34 -54.35
N MET A 16 -15.82 17.53 -54.93
CA MET A 16 -16.01 18.79 -54.19
C MET A 16 -17.50 18.95 -53.87
N SER A 17 -17.82 19.02 -52.60
CA SER A 17 -19.10 19.52 -52.10
C SER A 17 -18.81 20.65 -51.11
N LEU A 18 -19.07 21.87 -51.55
CA LEU A 18 -19.25 23.03 -50.69
C LEU A 18 -20.53 22.85 -49.91
N GLY A 19 -20.47 22.79 -48.57
CA GLY A 19 -21.61 22.69 -47.68
C GLY A 19 -21.37 23.36 -46.36
N ALA A 20 -21.81 24.60 -46.27
CA ALA A 20 -22.32 25.36 -45.11
C ALA A 20 -21.72 25.05 -43.74
N GLY A 21 -21.09 26.07 -43.18
CA GLY A 21 -20.70 26.17 -41.79
C GLY A 21 -21.88 25.93 -40.84
N ASN A 22 -21.72 24.90 -40.01
CA ASN A 22 -22.53 24.75 -38.82
C ASN A 22 -21.63 24.99 -37.62
N THR A 23 -21.67 26.23 -37.15
CA THR A 23 -21.13 26.62 -35.84
C THR A 23 -21.97 25.90 -34.78
N GLN A 24 -21.55 24.70 -34.39
CA GLN A 24 -22.06 24.10 -33.17
C GLN A 24 -21.39 24.79 -31.99
N THR A 25 -22.08 25.78 -31.45
CA THR A 25 -21.92 26.24 -30.09
C THR A 25 -22.18 25.04 -29.19
N SER A 26 -21.11 24.42 -28.73
CA SER A 26 -21.17 23.46 -27.64
C SER A 26 -21.59 24.23 -26.38
N LYS A 27 -22.89 24.23 -26.08
CA LYS A 27 -23.42 24.55 -24.77
C LYS A 27 -22.76 23.60 -23.81
N ALA A 28 -21.81 24.08 -23.02
CA ALA A 28 -21.34 23.42 -21.84
C ALA A 28 -22.59 23.15 -20.98
N LYS A 29 -22.93 21.88 -20.84
CA LYS A 29 -23.95 21.42 -19.93
C LYS A 29 -23.40 21.71 -18.53
N VAL A 30 -23.88 22.77 -17.90
CA VAL A 30 -23.78 22.96 -16.46
C VAL A 30 -24.52 21.78 -15.86
N GLY A 31 -23.75 20.80 -15.41
CA GLY A 31 -24.25 19.69 -14.62
C GLY A 31 -24.51 20.23 -13.22
N ASP A 32 -25.74 20.61 -12.95
CA ASP A 32 -26.26 20.84 -11.63
C ASP A 32 -26.22 19.53 -10.86
N SER A 33 -25.22 19.39 -10.02
CA SER A 33 -25.31 18.61 -8.80
C SER A 33 -24.70 19.49 -7.71
N PRO A 34 -25.42 19.83 -6.64
CA PRO A 34 -24.79 20.42 -5.48
C PRO A 34 -23.85 19.37 -4.92
N SER A 35 -22.63 19.40 -5.36
CA SER A 35 -21.59 18.53 -4.83
C SER A 35 -21.33 19.02 -3.40
N ASN A 36 -22.01 18.39 -2.45
CA ASN A 36 -21.62 18.34 -1.05
C ASN A 36 -20.27 17.60 -1.00
N SER A 37 -19.27 18.14 -1.69
CA SER A 37 -17.95 17.54 -1.77
C SER A 37 -17.23 17.81 -0.45
N ASN A 38 -17.38 16.88 0.50
CA ASN A 38 -16.51 16.82 1.67
C ASN A 38 -15.08 16.63 1.21
N THR A 39 -14.38 17.73 0.94
CA THR A 39 -12.97 17.69 0.56
C THR A 39 -12.15 17.24 1.76
N VAL A 40 -11.50 16.08 1.64
CA VAL A 40 -10.57 15.58 2.69
C VAL A 40 -9.20 16.21 2.49
N LYS A 41 -8.62 16.77 3.55
CA LYS A 41 -7.31 17.41 3.57
C LYS A 41 -6.44 16.76 4.63
N ASN A 42 -5.33 16.16 4.23
CA ASN A 42 -4.34 15.62 5.17
C ASN A 42 -3.34 16.72 5.55
N ILE A 43 -3.21 17.01 6.84
CA ILE A 43 -2.22 17.95 7.38
C ILE A 43 -0.92 17.23 7.72
N LYS A 44 0.17 18.01 7.68
CA LYS A 44 1.45 17.64 8.28
C LYS A 44 1.66 18.53 9.50
N LEU A 45 1.89 17.94 10.65
CA LEU A 45 2.15 18.70 11.89
C LEU A 45 3.30 19.68 11.72
N GLY A 46 3.15 20.88 12.26
CA GLY A 46 4.12 21.97 12.13
C GLY A 46 4.10 22.70 10.77
N HIS A 47 3.30 22.25 9.79
CA HIS A 47 3.17 22.91 8.48
C HIS A 47 1.91 23.78 8.43
N THR A 48 1.84 24.64 7.40
CA THR A 48 0.68 25.50 7.21
C THR A 48 -0.47 24.74 6.54
N LEU A 49 -1.64 24.78 7.16
CA LEU A 49 -2.90 24.33 6.54
C LEU A 49 -3.54 25.53 5.83
N LYS A 50 -3.89 25.36 4.56
CA LYS A 50 -4.69 26.31 3.79
C LYS A 50 -5.97 25.64 3.30
N LEU A 51 -7.13 26.21 3.67
CA LEU A 51 -8.43 25.87 3.14
C LEU A 51 -8.94 27.06 2.31
N GLN A 52 -9.63 26.78 1.23
CA GLN A 52 -10.18 27.80 0.34
C GLN A 52 -11.60 27.44 -0.07
N CYS A 53 -12.51 28.39 0.10
CA CYS A 53 -13.89 28.30 -0.31
C CYS A 53 -13.99 28.67 -1.80
N ASN A 54 -14.16 27.70 -2.70
CA ASN A 54 -13.94 27.85 -4.15
C ASN A 54 -15.10 28.49 -4.95
N ASN A 55 -16.25 28.76 -4.37
CA ASN A 55 -17.42 29.22 -5.13
C ASN A 55 -17.57 30.73 -5.22
N MET A 56 -16.52 31.47 -4.88
CA MET A 56 -16.54 32.92 -4.92
C MET A 56 -15.72 33.42 -6.09
N THR A 57 -16.31 33.50 -7.27
CA THR A 57 -15.79 34.36 -8.34
C THR A 57 -16.30 35.77 -8.08
N SER A 58 -15.43 36.61 -7.54
CA SER A 58 -15.66 38.04 -7.40
C SER A 58 -15.65 38.70 -8.77
N SER A 59 -16.75 38.65 -9.48
CA SER A 59 -16.91 39.44 -10.71
C SER A 59 -17.61 40.79 -10.48
N GLU A 60 -18.14 41.03 -9.29
CA GLU A 60 -18.74 42.32 -8.92
C GLU A 60 -18.46 42.61 -7.45
N ALA A 61 -18.37 43.89 -7.12
CA ALA A 61 -18.05 44.44 -5.81
C ALA A 61 -19.16 44.16 -4.76
N VAL A 62 -19.45 42.89 -4.50
CA VAL A 62 -20.33 42.47 -3.45
C VAL A 62 -19.50 42.19 -2.22
N THR A 63 -19.65 43.04 -1.21
CA THR A 63 -19.06 42.82 0.10
C THR A 63 -19.86 41.77 0.84
N PHE A 64 -19.40 40.52 0.87
CA PHE A 64 -19.95 39.48 1.72
C PHE A 64 -19.04 39.22 2.92
N GLU A 65 -19.63 38.88 4.05
CA GLU A 65 -18.90 38.43 5.23
C GLU A 65 -18.87 36.91 5.25
N LEU A 66 -17.65 36.34 5.20
CA LEU A 66 -17.41 34.91 5.26
C LEU A 66 -17.04 34.48 6.69
N ALA A 67 -17.73 33.48 7.21
CA ALA A 67 -17.37 32.84 8.46
C ALA A 67 -16.84 31.42 8.25
N TRP A 68 -15.78 31.11 8.99
CA TRP A 68 -15.26 29.78 9.11
C TRP A 68 -15.65 29.16 10.44
N TYR A 69 -15.99 27.89 10.40
CA TYR A 69 -16.35 27.11 11.58
C TYR A 69 -15.48 25.86 11.62
N LYS A 70 -15.15 25.42 12.82
CA LYS A 70 -14.53 24.13 13.09
C LYS A 70 -15.39 23.39 14.10
N ASP A 71 -15.81 22.16 13.74
CA ASP A 71 -16.68 21.31 14.57
C ASP A 71 -17.92 22.08 15.10
N ASP A 72 -18.53 22.89 14.21
CA ASP A 72 -19.67 23.77 14.42
C ASP A 72 -19.43 25.02 15.30
N GLU A 73 -18.22 25.23 15.81
CA GLU A 73 -17.84 26.44 16.51
C GLU A 73 -17.22 27.47 15.55
N ARG A 74 -17.65 28.74 15.66
CA ARG A 74 -17.14 29.84 14.84
C ARG A 74 -15.68 30.10 15.17
N LEU A 75 -14.79 29.99 14.16
CA LEU A 75 -13.39 30.32 14.29
C LEU A 75 -13.18 31.82 14.45
N LYS A 76 -12.27 32.16 15.38
CA LYS A 76 -11.78 33.52 15.59
C LYS A 76 -10.35 33.60 15.12
N GLU A 77 -9.94 34.76 14.60
CA GLU A 77 -8.57 35.02 14.27
C GLU A 77 -7.67 34.99 15.52
N SER A 78 -6.48 34.49 15.34
CA SER A 78 -5.43 34.42 16.34
C SER A 78 -4.07 34.57 15.67
N ASP A 79 -2.99 34.48 16.44
CA ASP A 79 -1.62 34.50 15.87
C ASP A 79 -1.39 33.36 14.88
N ARG A 80 -1.98 32.19 15.12
CA ARG A 80 -1.92 31.02 14.22
C ARG A 80 -3.00 31.00 13.14
N ILE A 81 -4.16 31.55 13.42
CA ILE A 81 -5.36 31.44 12.56
C ILE A 81 -5.61 32.79 11.89
N LYS A 82 -5.57 32.81 10.56
CA LYS A 82 -5.84 33.99 9.74
C LYS A 82 -6.96 33.69 8.73
N ILE A 83 -7.94 34.58 8.66
CA ILE A 83 -9.10 34.51 7.76
C ILE A 83 -8.97 35.62 6.73
N PHE A 84 -8.88 35.24 5.46
CA PHE A 84 -8.77 36.20 4.35
C PHE A 84 -10.10 36.26 3.62
N GLN A 85 -10.83 37.36 3.82
CA GLN A 85 -12.15 37.58 3.19
C GLN A 85 -12.04 37.69 1.66
N LEU A 86 -11.02 38.40 1.15
CA LEU A 86 -10.88 38.69 -0.26
C LEU A 86 -10.73 37.44 -1.15
N ASN A 87 -10.04 36.44 -0.70
CA ASN A 87 -9.82 35.17 -1.43
C ASN A 87 -10.50 33.98 -0.75
N SER A 88 -11.39 34.24 0.19
CA SER A 88 -12.20 33.23 0.90
C SER A 88 -11.38 32.09 1.48
N SER A 89 -10.19 32.40 2.03
CA SER A 89 -9.30 31.38 2.57
C SER A 89 -9.09 31.47 4.08
N LEU A 90 -8.93 30.28 4.68
CA LEU A 90 -8.48 30.09 6.05
C LEU A 90 -7.05 29.56 6.02
N ILE A 91 -6.16 30.19 6.78
CA ILE A 91 -4.78 29.75 6.96
C ILE A 91 -4.53 29.48 8.43
N ILE A 92 -4.07 28.26 8.74
CA ILE A 92 -3.64 27.87 10.07
C ILE A 92 -2.13 27.56 9.98
N SER A 93 -1.33 28.40 10.64
CA SER A 93 0.13 28.23 10.70
C SER A 93 0.48 27.19 11.74
N SER A 94 1.55 26.39 11.48
CA SER A 94 2.03 25.37 12.41
C SER A 94 0.92 24.44 12.89
N ALA A 95 0.32 23.69 11.93
CA ALA A 95 -0.82 22.81 12.21
C ALA A 95 -0.49 21.77 13.29
N GLU A 96 -1.43 21.56 14.20
CA GLU A 96 -1.37 20.66 15.35
C GLU A 96 -2.44 19.57 15.24
N GLU A 97 -2.39 18.56 16.11
CA GLU A 97 -3.39 17.48 16.14
C GLU A 97 -4.80 17.99 16.48
N GLU A 98 -4.87 19.09 17.23
CA GLU A 98 -6.11 19.77 17.62
C GLU A 98 -6.78 20.46 16.43
N ASP A 99 -6.04 20.75 15.35
CA ASP A 99 -6.59 21.34 14.14
C ASP A 99 -7.29 20.29 13.24
N VAL A 100 -7.22 19.03 13.59
CA VAL A 100 -8.03 17.97 12.96
C VAL A 100 -9.49 18.17 13.30
N GLY A 101 -10.38 18.06 12.29
CA GLY A 101 -11.81 18.25 12.52
C GLY A 101 -12.60 18.51 11.24
N SER A 102 -13.85 18.89 11.43
CA SER A 102 -14.76 19.27 10.34
C SER A 102 -14.78 20.78 10.21
N TYR A 103 -14.42 21.27 9.05
CA TYR A 103 -14.47 22.70 8.76
C TYR A 103 -15.59 22.99 7.77
N LYS A 104 -16.24 24.13 7.96
CA LYS A 104 -17.18 24.69 6.98
C LYS A 104 -16.91 26.17 6.78
N CYS A 105 -17.11 26.64 5.57
CA CYS A 105 -17.19 28.06 5.27
C CYS A 105 -18.61 28.42 4.84
N GLU A 106 -19.11 29.56 5.35
CA GLU A 106 -20.46 30.00 5.17
C GLU A 106 -20.49 31.55 5.01
N VAL A 107 -21.33 32.04 4.12
CA VAL A 107 -21.58 33.49 3.98
C VAL A 107 -22.64 33.88 4.96
N ILE A 108 -22.32 34.85 5.82
CA ILE A 108 -23.23 35.29 6.90
C ILE A 108 -24.15 36.41 6.44
N ASN A 109 -23.62 37.38 5.67
CA ASN A 109 -24.35 38.57 5.26
C ASN A 109 -24.76 38.44 3.80
N ASP A 110 -25.99 38.00 3.56
CA ASP A 110 -26.48 37.66 2.24
C ASP A 110 -27.44 38.79 1.77
N THR A 111 -26.87 39.77 1.07
CA THR A 111 -27.64 40.71 0.26
C THR A 111 -27.81 40.18 -1.19
N LEU A 112 -27.31 38.97 -1.47
CA LEU A 112 -27.31 38.36 -2.77
C LEU A 112 -28.61 37.60 -3.04
N VAL A 113 -29.06 37.68 -4.28
CA VAL A 113 -30.25 36.98 -4.78
C VAL A 113 -30.02 35.45 -4.86
N GLU A 114 -28.79 35.00 -4.98
CA GLU A 114 -28.42 33.60 -5.01
C GLU A 114 -27.71 33.15 -3.72
N LYS A 115 -28.28 32.14 -3.09
CA LYS A 115 -27.72 31.54 -1.87
C LYS A 115 -26.43 30.77 -2.21
N ILE A 116 -25.31 31.24 -1.67
CA ILE A 116 -24.01 30.56 -1.86
C ILE A 116 -24.02 29.28 -1.01
N PRO A 117 -23.71 28.11 -1.63
CA PRO A 117 -23.71 26.84 -0.92
C PRO A 117 -22.58 26.78 0.10
N THR A 118 -22.90 26.33 1.31
CA THR A 118 -21.91 26.04 2.36
C THR A 118 -20.93 24.95 1.88
N GLN A 119 -19.65 25.18 2.06
CA GLN A 119 -18.61 24.21 1.71
C GLN A 119 -18.05 23.53 2.95
N TYR A 120 -17.85 22.21 2.86
CA TYR A 120 -17.37 21.38 3.96
C TYR A 120 -16.01 20.78 3.65
N PHE A 121 -15.15 20.72 4.67
CA PHE A 121 -13.82 20.12 4.62
C PHE A 121 -13.65 19.16 5.79
N LYS A 122 -13.05 18.01 5.53
CA LYS A 122 -12.59 17.09 6.57
C LYS A 122 -11.07 17.20 6.65
N VAL A 123 -10.58 17.82 7.71
CA VAL A 123 -9.15 17.91 7.99
C VAL A 123 -8.75 16.71 8.82
N ILE A 124 -7.77 15.97 8.34
CA ILE A 124 -7.24 14.78 9.00
C ILE A 124 -5.72 14.91 9.18
N TRP A 125 -5.19 14.15 10.09
CA TRP A 125 -3.76 13.88 10.16
C TRP A 125 -3.54 12.38 9.96
N LEU A 126 -2.72 12.02 8.98
CA LEU A 126 -2.35 10.64 8.70
C LEU A 126 -0.87 10.57 8.34
N GLU A 127 -0.11 9.85 9.16
CA GLU A 127 1.28 9.50 8.92
C GLU A 127 1.40 7.98 8.80
N VAL A 128 1.90 7.50 7.66
CA VAL A 128 2.06 6.08 7.37
C VAL A 128 3.49 5.82 6.90
N LYS A 129 4.12 4.80 7.46
CA LYS A 129 5.36 4.22 6.90
C LYS A 129 5.00 2.94 6.16
N ASN A 130 5.46 2.83 4.92
CA ASN A 130 5.19 1.66 4.11
C ASN A 130 5.79 0.38 4.74
N LEU A 131 5.14 -0.75 4.48
CA LEU A 131 5.69 -2.05 4.81
C LEU A 131 7.01 -2.29 4.04
N PRO A 132 7.93 -3.10 4.57
CA PRO A 132 9.13 -3.50 3.83
C PRO A 132 8.72 -4.25 2.56
N LYS A 133 9.51 -4.14 1.49
CA LYS A 133 9.23 -4.83 0.22
C LYS A 133 9.09 -6.34 0.37
N SER A 134 9.82 -6.93 1.32
CA SER A 134 9.69 -8.35 1.64
C SER A 134 9.93 -8.62 3.12
N SER A 135 9.21 -9.62 3.65
CA SER A 135 9.37 -10.17 4.99
C SER A 135 9.65 -11.66 4.90
N THR A 136 10.41 -12.19 5.84
CA THR A 136 10.72 -13.62 5.88
C THR A 136 10.31 -14.18 7.24
N VAL A 137 9.66 -15.34 7.23
CA VAL A 137 9.28 -16.10 8.43
C VAL A 137 9.72 -17.55 8.25
N THR A 138 10.08 -18.21 9.34
CA THR A 138 10.39 -19.63 9.35
C THR A 138 9.09 -20.43 9.48
N MET A 139 9.02 -21.59 8.85
CA MET A 139 7.88 -22.51 8.99
C MET A 139 7.63 -22.83 10.46
N GLN A 140 6.36 -22.91 10.87
CA GLN A 140 5.88 -23.11 12.23
C GLN A 140 6.01 -21.91 13.19
N GLU A 141 6.77 -20.85 12.83
CA GLU A 141 6.78 -19.59 13.57
C GLU A 141 5.56 -18.74 13.26
N PRO A 142 5.14 -17.82 14.15
CA PRO A 142 4.08 -16.88 13.83
C PRO A 142 4.53 -15.85 12.81
N LEU A 143 3.72 -15.65 11.77
CA LEU A 143 3.90 -14.53 10.84
C LEU A 143 3.33 -13.26 11.48
N VAL A 144 4.17 -12.28 11.72
CA VAL A 144 3.79 -10.98 12.28
C VAL A 144 4.06 -9.89 11.24
N LEU A 145 3.01 -9.17 10.87
CA LEU A 145 3.09 -7.99 10.01
C LEU A 145 2.52 -6.79 10.77
N GLU A 146 3.30 -5.74 10.92
CA GLU A 146 2.89 -4.52 11.60
C GLU A 146 3.12 -3.32 10.68
N ILE A 147 2.08 -2.45 10.57
CA ILE A 147 2.17 -1.19 9.86
C ILE A 147 2.35 -0.04 10.85
N PRO A 148 3.46 0.71 10.75
CA PRO A 148 3.64 1.91 11.54
C PRO A 148 2.76 3.04 10.99
N VAL A 149 1.60 3.20 11.60
CA VAL A 149 0.60 4.20 11.21
C VAL A 149 0.13 4.98 12.43
N LYS A 150 -0.02 6.29 12.26
CA LYS A 150 -0.62 7.22 13.20
C LYS A 150 -1.68 8.01 12.45
N GLY A 151 -2.77 8.37 13.11
CA GLY A 151 -3.78 9.20 12.46
C GLY A 151 -4.89 9.62 13.39
N LYS A 152 -5.49 10.77 13.05
CA LYS A 152 -6.65 11.35 13.70
C LYS A 152 -7.59 11.88 12.60
N PRO A 153 -8.87 11.46 12.57
CA PRO A 153 -9.44 10.38 13.39
C PRO A 153 -8.73 9.04 13.15
N THR A 154 -8.95 8.08 14.02
CA THR A 154 -8.33 6.75 13.94
C THR A 154 -8.64 6.09 12.58
N PRO A 155 -7.61 5.68 11.81
CA PRO A 155 -7.83 5.04 10.52
C PRO A 155 -8.41 3.63 10.66
N SER A 156 -9.17 3.20 9.66
CA SER A 156 -9.55 1.81 9.50
C SER A 156 -8.49 1.06 8.69
N ILE A 157 -8.20 -0.18 9.09
CA ILE A 157 -7.17 -1.02 8.45
C ILE A 157 -7.79 -2.33 8.00
N SER A 158 -7.51 -2.70 6.74
CA SER A 158 -7.85 -3.98 6.17
C SER A 158 -6.61 -4.68 5.60
N TRP A 159 -6.59 -6.01 5.71
CA TRP A 159 -5.51 -6.85 5.22
C TRP A 159 -6.03 -7.83 4.18
N MET A 160 -5.25 -7.99 3.12
CA MET A 160 -5.51 -8.94 2.04
C MET A 160 -4.25 -9.78 1.78
N LYS A 161 -4.42 -10.98 1.27
CA LYS A 161 -3.35 -11.83 0.75
C LYS A 161 -3.70 -12.23 -0.68
N ASP A 162 -2.80 -11.93 -1.62
CA ASP A 162 -2.97 -12.25 -3.03
C ASP A 162 -4.38 -11.82 -3.53
N ASP A 163 -4.77 -10.55 -3.20
CA ASP A 163 -6.04 -9.89 -3.52
C ASP A 163 -7.31 -10.54 -2.92
N ARG A 164 -7.15 -11.43 -1.94
CA ARG A 164 -8.25 -12.05 -1.20
C ARG A 164 -8.21 -11.63 0.27
N SER A 165 -9.38 -11.51 0.90
CA SER A 165 -9.44 -11.17 2.32
C SER A 165 -8.75 -12.23 3.19
N ILE A 166 -8.05 -11.79 4.23
CA ILE A 166 -7.41 -12.69 5.20
C ILE A 166 -8.44 -13.64 5.82
N SER A 167 -9.66 -13.16 6.08
CA SER A 167 -10.75 -13.97 6.64
C SER A 167 -11.23 -15.09 5.74
N ASP A 168 -11.01 -14.98 4.42
CA ASP A 168 -11.44 -15.98 3.44
C ASP A 168 -10.41 -17.09 3.22
N ILE A 169 -9.17 -16.82 3.66
CA ILE A 169 -8.02 -17.72 3.45
C ILE A 169 -7.67 -18.46 4.74
N PHE A 170 -7.76 -17.76 5.88
CA PHE A 170 -7.33 -18.28 7.17
C PHE A 170 -8.50 -18.42 8.12
N ASN A 171 -8.46 -19.48 8.92
CA ASN A 171 -9.42 -19.66 9.99
C ASN A 171 -9.26 -18.57 11.06
N SER A 172 -10.35 -18.07 11.60
CA SER A 172 -10.38 -17.00 12.60
C SER A 172 -9.57 -17.33 13.87
N SER A 173 -9.44 -18.59 14.23
CA SER A 173 -8.61 -19.03 15.37
C SER A 173 -7.10 -18.86 15.14
N MET A 174 -6.68 -18.76 13.87
CA MET A 174 -5.27 -18.63 13.51
C MET A 174 -4.84 -17.17 13.33
N VAL A 175 -5.80 -16.25 13.21
CA VAL A 175 -5.56 -14.83 12.89
C VAL A 175 -5.86 -13.98 14.10
N LYS A 176 -4.89 -13.15 14.49
CA LYS A 176 -5.06 -12.16 15.55
C LYS A 176 -4.75 -10.77 15.01
N TYR A 177 -5.64 -9.84 15.30
CA TYR A 177 -5.43 -8.42 15.01
C TYR A 177 -5.19 -7.67 16.32
N GLU A 178 -4.14 -6.88 16.35
CA GLU A 178 -3.78 -6.06 17.51
C GLU A 178 -3.60 -4.59 17.07
N ALA A 179 -3.72 -3.69 18.05
CA ALA A 179 -3.35 -2.29 17.84
C ALA A 179 -1.81 -2.18 17.81
N ASN A 180 -1.31 -1.19 17.06
CA ASN A 180 0.10 -0.83 17.12
C ASN A 180 0.42 0.00 18.38
N SER A 181 1.67 0.41 18.54
CA SER A 181 2.14 1.25 19.66
C SER A 181 1.46 2.62 19.75
N TYR A 182 0.75 3.05 18.69
CA TYR A 182 0.00 4.31 18.63
C TYR A 182 -1.50 4.13 18.86
N GLY A 183 -1.95 2.93 19.24
CA GLY A 183 -3.35 2.63 19.53
C GLY A 183 -4.23 2.45 18.28
N VAL A 184 -3.67 2.38 17.08
CA VAL A 184 -4.45 2.16 15.86
C VAL A 184 -4.84 0.68 15.77
N PRO A 185 -6.15 0.35 15.80
CA PRO A 185 -6.61 -1.02 15.79
C PRO A 185 -6.27 -1.72 14.47
N ARG A 186 -6.06 -3.05 14.54
CA ARG A 186 -5.78 -3.92 13.37
C ARG A 186 -4.49 -3.55 12.61
N ALA A 187 -3.65 -2.67 13.16
CA ALA A 187 -2.38 -2.28 12.54
C ALA A 187 -1.32 -3.40 12.60
N LYS A 188 -1.52 -4.37 13.49
CA LYS A 188 -0.67 -5.56 13.59
C LYS A 188 -1.50 -6.80 13.30
N LEU A 189 -1.07 -7.55 12.30
CA LEU A 189 -1.61 -8.84 11.89
C LEU A 189 -0.66 -9.94 12.34
N THR A 190 -1.16 -10.90 13.12
CA THR A 190 -0.42 -12.10 13.52
C THR A 190 -1.16 -13.33 13.00
N ILE A 191 -0.47 -14.20 12.26
CA ILE A 191 -0.99 -15.50 11.80
C ILE A 191 -0.15 -16.58 12.43
N SER A 192 -0.79 -17.45 13.22
CA SER A 192 -0.13 -18.52 13.96
C SER A 192 0.46 -19.56 13.01
N SER A 193 1.66 -20.07 13.33
CA SER A 193 2.24 -21.25 12.68
C SER A 193 2.32 -21.16 11.15
N ALA A 194 3.26 -20.35 10.66
CA ALA A 194 3.47 -20.14 9.22
C ALA A 194 3.70 -21.47 8.48
N GLN A 195 3.00 -21.66 7.37
CA GLN A 195 3.11 -22.79 6.46
C GLN A 195 3.60 -22.32 5.09
N MET A 196 4.10 -23.22 4.25
CA MET A 196 4.63 -22.89 2.93
C MET A 196 3.61 -22.19 2.01
N ASN A 197 2.32 -22.54 2.14
CA ASN A 197 1.22 -21.91 1.41
C ASN A 197 0.88 -20.48 1.88
N TYR A 198 1.49 -20.00 2.98
CA TYR A 198 1.32 -18.60 3.44
C TYR A 198 2.24 -17.63 2.68
N ARG A 199 3.17 -18.16 1.89
CA ARG A 199 3.94 -17.35 0.95
C ARG A 199 3.00 -16.61 0.01
N GLY A 200 3.28 -15.32 -0.25
CA GLY A 200 2.47 -14.49 -1.13
C GLY A 200 2.60 -13.01 -0.81
N THR A 201 1.83 -12.18 -1.51
CA THR A 201 1.79 -10.75 -1.31
C THR A 201 0.72 -10.39 -0.28
N TYR A 202 1.12 -9.75 0.78
CA TYR A 202 0.21 -9.21 1.80
C TYR A 202 0.06 -7.71 1.60
N THR A 203 -1.17 -7.29 1.38
CA THR A 203 -1.54 -5.90 1.14
C THR A 203 -2.29 -5.34 2.34
N CYS A 204 -1.83 -4.21 2.85
CA CYS A 204 -2.47 -3.45 3.90
C CYS A 204 -3.08 -2.19 3.30
N THR A 205 -4.37 -1.98 3.51
CA THR A 205 -5.11 -0.80 3.09
C THR A 205 -5.57 -0.02 4.30
N ILE A 206 -5.16 1.24 4.38
CA ILE A 206 -5.48 2.19 5.44
C ILE A 206 -6.45 3.21 4.87
N THR A 207 -7.59 3.41 5.52
CA THR A 207 -8.64 4.31 5.05
C THR A 207 -9.08 5.28 6.14
N ILE A 208 -9.14 6.57 5.80
CA ILE A 208 -9.77 7.63 6.58
C ILE A 208 -10.66 8.42 5.64
N TYR A 209 -11.98 8.44 5.88
CA TYR A 209 -12.97 9.02 4.98
C TYR A 209 -12.79 8.49 3.55
N SER A 210 -12.58 9.38 2.57
CA SER A 210 -12.34 9.03 1.17
C SER A 210 -10.85 8.85 0.83
N MET A 211 -9.94 9.11 1.77
CA MET A 211 -8.51 8.88 1.56
C MET A 211 -8.13 7.45 1.85
N THR A 212 -7.46 6.83 0.89
CA THR A 212 -6.95 5.46 1.00
C THR A 212 -5.45 5.43 0.72
N HIS A 213 -4.71 4.75 1.58
CA HIS A 213 -3.30 4.46 1.38
C HIS A 213 -3.09 2.95 1.39
N THR A 214 -2.43 2.43 0.36
CA THR A 214 -2.17 0.99 0.22
C THR A 214 -0.68 0.72 0.18
N THR A 215 -0.26 -0.29 0.94
CA THR A 215 1.13 -0.76 0.97
C THR A 215 1.15 -2.28 0.99
N ALA A 216 2.17 -2.89 0.38
CA ALA A 216 2.26 -4.33 0.26
C ALA A 216 3.66 -4.83 0.65
N THR A 217 3.70 -6.08 1.12
CA THR A 217 4.93 -6.82 1.42
C THR A 217 4.83 -8.24 0.88
N PHE A 218 5.93 -8.74 0.31
CA PHE A 218 6.00 -10.13 -0.12
C PHE A 218 6.54 -11.00 1.02
N VAL A 219 5.72 -11.92 1.53
CA VAL A 219 6.11 -12.84 2.58
C VAL A 219 6.76 -14.09 1.99
N ARG A 220 7.95 -14.41 2.49
CA ARG A 220 8.69 -15.63 2.17
C ARG A 220 8.68 -16.55 3.37
N VAL A 221 8.29 -17.80 3.17
CA VAL A 221 8.37 -18.83 4.21
C VAL A 221 9.60 -19.68 3.93
N LYS A 222 10.47 -19.85 4.94
CA LYS A 222 11.65 -20.69 4.89
C LYS A 222 11.37 -22.03 5.58
N ASP A 223 11.85 -23.10 4.98
CA ASP A 223 11.83 -24.41 5.61
C ASP A 223 12.82 -24.46 6.78
N VAL A 224 12.41 -25.02 7.88
CA VAL A 224 13.25 -25.26 9.08
C VAL A 224 14.46 -26.14 8.73
N TYR A 225 14.25 -27.12 7.86
CA TYR A 225 15.27 -28.12 7.53
C TYR A 225 16.21 -27.69 6.40
N ALA A 226 15.96 -26.54 5.77
CA ALA A 226 16.79 -26.08 4.66
C ALA A 226 18.28 -25.92 5.02
N ALA A 227 18.58 -25.60 6.27
CA ALA A 227 19.95 -25.49 6.78
C ALA A 227 20.63 -26.84 7.05
N LEU A 228 19.89 -27.94 7.18
CA LEU A 228 20.42 -29.26 7.49
C LEU A 228 20.96 -29.99 6.24
N TRP A 229 20.48 -29.68 5.05
CA TRP A 229 20.88 -30.35 3.81
C TRP A 229 22.39 -30.35 3.55
N PRO A 230 23.13 -29.23 3.72
CA PRO A 230 24.58 -29.22 3.55
C PRO A 230 25.28 -30.15 4.56
N PHE A 231 24.82 -30.19 5.82
CA PHE A 231 25.40 -31.06 6.84
C PHE A 231 25.15 -32.53 6.54
N LEU A 232 23.97 -32.91 6.08
CA LEU A 232 23.67 -34.28 5.69
C LEU A 232 24.58 -34.73 4.52
N GLY A 233 24.85 -33.86 3.57
CA GLY A 233 25.81 -34.13 2.48
C GLY A 233 27.20 -34.48 3.01
N ILE A 234 27.74 -33.67 3.92
CA ILE A 234 29.05 -33.91 4.55
C ILE A 234 29.05 -35.20 5.35
N VAL A 235 28.01 -35.49 6.14
CA VAL A 235 27.92 -36.74 6.91
C VAL A 235 27.92 -37.96 5.99
N VAL A 236 27.14 -37.94 4.91
CA VAL A 236 27.09 -39.02 3.93
C VAL A 236 28.49 -39.24 3.30
N GLU A 237 29.16 -38.17 2.92
CA GLU A 237 30.49 -38.22 2.34
C GLU A 237 31.52 -38.87 3.30
N VAL A 238 31.54 -38.45 4.57
CA VAL A 238 32.42 -39.01 5.59
C VAL A 238 32.13 -40.50 5.84
N VAL A 239 30.85 -40.89 5.90
CA VAL A 239 30.46 -42.30 6.08
C VAL A 239 30.90 -43.13 4.88
N VAL A 240 30.71 -42.67 3.64
CA VAL A 240 31.12 -43.37 2.43
C VAL A 240 32.63 -43.53 2.43
N LEU A 241 33.40 -42.47 2.72
CA LEU A 241 34.87 -42.57 2.79
C LEU A 241 35.32 -43.55 3.88
N GLY A 242 34.71 -43.53 5.05
CA GLY A 242 35.00 -44.50 6.13
C GLY A 242 34.76 -45.96 5.71
N ILE A 243 33.65 -46.21 5.01
CA ILE A 243 33.36 -47.56 4.48
C ILE A 243 34.38 -47.98 3.45
N VAL A 244 34.77 -47.09 2.53
CA VAL A 244 35.76 -47.37 1.50
C VAL A 244 37.12 -47.73 2.14
N ILE A 245 37.57 -46.89 3.10
CA ILE A 245 38.84 -47.14 3.83
C ILE A 245 38.78 -48.49 4.55
N PHE A 246 37.70 -48.78 5.27
CA PHE A 246 37.50 -50.03 5.99
C PHE A 246 37.55 -51.26 5.07
N ILE A 247 36.93 -51.17 3.89
CA ILE A 247 36.99 -52.25 2.88
C ILE A 247 38.41 -52.45 2.36
N PHE A 248 39.16 -51.38 2.09
CA PHE A 248 40.53 -51.44 1.64
C PHE A 248 41.45 -52.02 2.71
N GLU A 249 41.35 -51.60 3.97
CA GLU A 249 42.15 -52.14 5.07
C GLU A 249 41.88 -53.63 5.27
N LYS A 250 40.57 -54.04 5.26
CA LYS A 250 40.21 -55.44 5.39
C LYS A 250 40.73 -56.29 4.24
N ARG A 251 40.73 -55.77 3.01
CA ARG A 251 41.32 -56.48 1.85
C ARG A 251 42.83 -56.59 1.96
N ARG A 252 43.50 -55.53 2.42
CA ARG A 252 44.97 -55.53 2.59
C ARG A 252 45.41 -56.52 3.69
N ALA A 253 44.74 -56.51 4.85
CA ALA A 253 45.02 -57.44 5.91
C ALA A 253 44.83 -58.93 5.48
N LYS A 254 43.85 -59.18 4.60
CA LYS A 254 43.65 -60.56 4.06
C LYS A 254 44.75 -60.96 3.09
N ALA A 255 45.25 -60.02 2.26
CA ALA A 255 46.37 -60.29 1.33
C ALA A 255 47.69 -60.54 2.09
N GLU A 256 47.98 -59.76 3.14
CA GLU A 256 49.13 -59.96 4.02
C GLU A 256 49.11 -61.33 4.75
N PHE A 257 47.89 -61.80 5.11
CA PHE A 257 47.70 -63.12 5.76
C PHE A 257 47.96 -64.28 4.75
N GLU A 258 47.48 -64.17 3.53
CA GLU A 258 47.67 -65.15 2.45
C GLU A 258 49.20 -65.22 1.98
N GLU A 259 49.91 -64.10 2.05
CA GLU A 259 51.33 -64.03 1.69
C GLU A 259 52.19 -64.66 2.79
N SER A 260 51.87 -64.57 4.07
CA SER A 260 52.58 -65.20 5.19
C SER A 260 52.43 -66.71 5.25
N ASP A 261 51.36 -67.30 4.74
CA ASP A 261 51.14 -68.75 4.70
C ASP A 261 51.89 -69.44 3.53
N THR A 262 52.28 -68.65 2.52
CA THR A 262 53.04 -69.20 1.33
C THR A 262 54.51 -69.32 1.62
N ASP A 263 55.08 -68.54 2.55
CA ASP A 263 56.53 -68.58 2.89
C ASP A 263 56.91 -69.71 3.86
N GLN A 264 56.00 -70.43 4.45
CA GLN A 264 56.28 -71.58 5.36
C GLN A 264 56.27 -72.94 4.66
N GLY A 265 56.14 -72.98 3.32
CA GLY A 265 56.02 -74.22 2.54
C GLY A 265 57.29 -74.75 1.83
N TYR A 266 58.43 -74.12 2.03
CA TYR A 266 59.71 -74.51 1.27
C TYR A 266 60.90 -74.87 2.15
N ASP A 267 60.66 -75.43 3.36
CA ASP A 267 61.76 -76.09 4.10
C ASP A 267 61.34 -77.50 4.50
N GLN A 268 61.43 -78.48 3.57
CA GLN A 268 61.59 -79.89 3.83
C GLN A 268 62.36 -80.55 2.68
#